data_558662f98ed56491864b475bc2a75e81
#
_entry.id   558662f98ed56491864b475bc2a75e81
#
_cell.length_a   1.000
_cell.length_b   1.000
_cell.length_c   1.000
_cell.angle_alpha   90.00
_cell.angle_beta   90.00
_cell.angle_gamma   90.00
#
_symmetry.space_group_name_H-M   'P 1'
#
loop_
_entity.id
_entity.type
_entity.pdbx_description
1 polymer ?
#
loop_
_entity_poly.entity_id
_entity_poly.type
_entity_poly.pdbx_seq_one_letter_code
_entity_poly.pdbx_strand_id
1 'polypeptide(L)'
;MRPLNVLGVGSSMRAGSYGTKTLKVVLDTAQKNEAKTRLIDLSIIRMPMFNPDLSMQPDKEIQKVTDDVNWADAFILVSPDYHGSMSDSLKNFLDYYWEEFA
;
A
#
# COMPACT_ATOMS: atom_id res chain seq x y z
N MET A 1 2.01 25.88 4.85
CA MET A 1 1.30 24.58 4.88
C MET A 1 2.29 23.48 4.50
N ARG A 2 2.44 22.47 5.35
CA ARG A 2 3.35 21.38 5.00
C ARG A 2 2.77 20.54 3.84
N PRO A 3 3.63 19.98 2.98
CA PRO A 3 3.16 19.09 1.92
C PRO A 3 2.45 17.86 2.49
N LEU A 4 1.45 17.34 1.77
CA LEU A 4 0.85 16.06 2.11
C LEU A 4 1.81 14.91 1.80
N ASN A 5 1.86 13.95 2.70
CA ASN A 5 2.56 12.68 2.47
C ASN A 5 1.54 11.68 1.94
N VAL A 6 1.71 11.25 0.71
CA VAL A 6 0.78 10.34 0.03
C VAL A 6 1.45 8.99 -0.20
N LEU A 7 0.83 7.94 0.31
CA LEU A 7 1.29 6.56 0.10
C LEU A 7 0.38 5.87 -0.91
N GLY A 8 0.96 5.41 -2.00
CA GLY A 8 0.26 4.57 -2.97
C GLY A 8 0.53 3.10 -2.70
N VAL A 9 -0.50 2.28 -2.70
CA VAL A 9 -0.39 0.84 -2.53
C VAL A 9 -1.00 0.14 -3.74
N GLY A 10 -0.16 -0.54 -4.51
CA GLY A 10 -0.57 -1.36 -5.63
C GLY A 10 -0.66 -2.81 -5.19
N SER A 11 -1.80 -3.44 -5.42
CA SER A 11 -2.09 -4.76 -4.86
C SER A 11 -2.23 -5.87 -5.89
N SER A 12 -1.88 -5.62 -7.16
CA SER A 12 -1.82 -6.70 -8.14
C SER A 12 -0.59 -7.56 -7.89
N MET A 13 -0.78 -8.86 -7.88
CA MET A 13 0.35 -9.81 -7.79
C MET A 13 1.07 -9.97 -9.12
N ARG A 14 0.54 -9.38 -10.17
CA ARG A 14 1.13 -9.42 -11.51
C ARG A 14 2.10 -8.26 -11.69
N ALA A 15 3.37 -8.56 -11.92
CA ALA A 15 4.38 -7.54 -12.19
C ALA A 15 4.01 -6.74 -13.44
N GLY A 16 4.17 -5.42 -13.39
CA GLY A 16 3.88 -4.55 -14.52
C GLY A 16 2.40 -4.41 -14.83
N SER A 17 1.51 -4.64 -13.86
CA SER A 17 0.07 -4.50 -14.08
C SER A 17 -0.32 -3.08 -14.48
N TYR A 18 -1.44 -2.95 -15.19
CA TYR A 18 -2.00 -1.64 -15.55
C TYR A 18 -2.37 -0.84 -14.30
N GLY A 19 -2.87 -1.49 -13.25
CA GLY A 19 -3.20 -0.83 -12.00
C GLY A 19 -1.97 -0.17 -11.35
N THR A 20 -0.85 -0.87 -11.30
CA THR A 20 0.41 -0.32 -10.77
C THR A 20 0.92 0.83 -11.63
N LYS A 21 0.82 0.71 -12.95
CA LYS A 21 1.21 1.79 -13.88
C LYS A 21 0.33 3.02 -13.67
N THR A 22 -0.96 2.84 -13.53
CA THR A 22 -1.90 3.93 -13.26
C THR A 22 -1.58 4.60 -11.93
N LEU A 23 -1.28 3.80 -10.90
CA LEU A 23 -0.90 4.33 -9.59
C LEU A 23 0.34 5.23 -9.69
N LYS A 24 1.35 4.82 -10.45
CA LYS A 24 2.55 5.64 -10.66
C LYS A 24 2.22 6.98 -11.31
N VAL A 25 1.32 7.00 -12.28
CA VAL A 25 0.87 8.24 -12.92
C VAL A 25 0.17 9.16 -11.91
N VAL A 26 -0.71 8.60 -11.08
CA VAL A 26 -1.42 9.37 -10.05
C VAL A 26 -0.42 9.95 -9.04
N LEU A 27 0.57 9.16 -8.60
CA LEU A 27 1.58 9.64 -7.67
C LEU A 27 2.46 10.74 -8.30
N ASP A 28 2.83 10.61 -9.58
CA ASP A 28 3.56 11.66 -10.28
C ASP A 28 2.76 12.97 -10.34
N THR A 29 1.47 12.87 -10.58
CA THR A 29 0.58 14.03 -10.57
C THR A 29 0.53 14.68 -9.18
N ALA A 30 0.46 13.86 -8.13
CA ALA A 30 0.50 14.36 -6.76
C ALA A 30 1.82 15.10 -6.47
N GLN A 31 2.96 14.55 -6.92
CA GLN A 31 4.26 15.21 -6.76
C GLN A 31 4.31 16.57 -7.50
N LYS A 32 3.73 16.66 -8.67
CA LYS A 32 3.65 17.91 -9.42
C LYS A 32 2.81 18.95 -8.70
N ASN A 33 1.96 18.54 -7.80
CA ASN A 33 1.15 19.40 -6.93
C ASN A 33 1.73 19.48 -5.51
N GLU A 34 3.04 19.31 -5.38
CA GLU A 34 3.82 19.51 -4.17
C GLU A 34 3.63 18.46 -3.07
N ALA A 35 2.96 17.34 -3.35
CA ALA A 35 2.89 16.23 -2.40
C ALA A 35 4.19 15.44 -2.38
N LYS A 36 4.51 14.86 -1.24
CA LYS A 36 5.54 13.83 -1.14
C LYS A 36 4.88 12.47 -1.33
N THR A 37 5.52 11.59 -2.06
CA THR A 37 4.92 10.29 -2.39
C THR A 37 5.86 9.14 -2.07
N ARG A 38 5.28 8.02 -1.69
CA ARG A 38 5.93 6.72 -1.59
C ARG A 38 5.04 5.68 -2.24
N LEU A 39 5.62 4.59 -2.69
CA LEU A 39 4.91 3.50 -3.35
C LEU A 39 5.23 2.18 -2.66
N ILE A 40 4.19 1.41 -2.36
CA ILE A 40 4.31 0.02 -1.97
C ILE A 40 3.70 -0.82 -3.09
N ASP A 41 4.50 -1.72 -3.66
CA ASP A 41 4.05 -2.66 -4.68
C ASP A 41 4.02 -4.06 -4.05
N LEU A 42 2.82 -4.58 -3.81
CA LEU A 42 2.64 -5.86 -3.15
C LEU A 42 2.98 -7.06 -4.05
N SER A 43 3.27 -6.84 -5.34
CA SER A 43 3.86 -7.87 -6.18
C SER A 43 5.35 -8.09 -5.88
N ILE A 44 6.00 -7.10 -5.31
CA ILE A 44 7.42 -7.12 -4.96
C ILE A 44 7.60 -7.38 -3.47
N ILE A 45 6.90 -6.61 -2.63
CA ILE A 45 6.94 -6.75 -1.18
C ILE A 45 5.83 -7.71 -0.78
N ARG A 46 6.19 -8.94 -0.43
CA ARG A 46 5.22 -9.97 -0.07
C ARG A 46 5.05 -10.03 1.43
N MET A 47 3.88 -9.63 1.90
CA MET A 47 3.53 -9.71 3.30
C MET A 47 2.95 -11.08 3.61
N PRO A 48 3.43 -11.78 4.65
CA PRO A 48 2.79 -13.01 5.10
C PRO A 48 1.33 -12.76 5.44
N MET A 49 0.50 -13.81 5.38
CA MET A 49 -0.89 -13.67 5.78
C MET A 49 -0.97 -13.20 7.23
N PHE A 50 -1.77 -12.16 7.47
CA PHE A 50 -1.95 -11.61 8.80
C PHE A 50 -2.56 -12.66 9.74
N ASN A 51 -1.96 -12.82 10.92
CA ASN A 51 -2.49 -13.69 11.97
C ASN A 51 -2.33 -12.97 13.32
N PRO A 52 -3.45 -12.53 13.92
CA PRO A 52 -3.37 -11.78 15.17
C PRO A 52 -2.89 -12.60 16.36
N ASP A 53 -2.95 -13.95 16.28
CA ASP A 53 -2.53 -14.83 17.37
C ASP A 53 -1.02 -15.10 17.36
N LEU A 54 -0.33 -14.74 16.29
CA LEU A 54 1.11 -14.88 16.23
C LEU A 54 1.76 -13.58 16.64
N SER A 55 2.71 -13.64 17.57
CA SER A 55 3.56 -12.49 17.81
C SER A 55 4.45 -12.36 16.57
N MET A 56 4.08 -11.46 15.71
CA MET A 56 4.80 -11.22 14.48
C MET A 56 6.17 -10.66 14.82
N GLN A 57 7.20 -11.46 14.63
CA GLN A 57 8.56 -10.92 14.65
C GLN A 57 8.67 -9.97 13.47
N PRO A 58 8.96 -8.69 13.68
CA PRO A 58 9.04 -7.75 12.58
C PRO A 58 10.22 -8.11 11.69
N ASP A 59 9.96 -8.53 10.45
CA ASP A 59 11.01 -8.57 9.47
C ASP A 59 11.21 -7.17 8.89
N LYS A 60 12.28 -7.00 8.13
CA LYS A 60 12.63 -5.68 7.60
C LYS A 60 11.61 -5.14 6.62
N GLU A 61 10.96 -6.03 5.84
CA GLU A 61 9.98 -5.61 4.86
C GLU A 61 8.70 -5.10 5.54
N ILE A 62 8.22 -5.82 6.56
CA ILE A 62 7.05 -5.39 7.31
C ILE A 62 7.33 -4.10 8.06
N GLN A 63 8.52 -3.96 8.64
CA GLN A 63 8.90 -2.73 9.33
C GLN A 63 8.88 -1.54 8.37
N LYS A 64 9.42 -1.73 7.16
CA LYS A 64 9.42 -0.67 6.16
C LYS A 64 8.01 -0.28 5.75
N VAL A 65 7.13 -1.25 5.53
CA VAL A 65 5.72 -0.99 5.20
C VAL A 65 5.04 -0.23 6.34
N THR A 66 5.28 -0.65 7.57
CA THR A 66 4.72 0.02 8.75
C THR A 66 5.20 1.47 8.85
N ASP A 67 6.49 1.70 8.61
CA ASP A 67 7.04 3.05 8.62
C ASP A 67 6.38 3.93 7.53
N ASP A 68 6.15 3.38 6.35
CA ASP A 68 5.49 4.10 5.25
C ASP A 68 4.04 4.42 5.60
N VAL A 69 3.31 3.48 6.21
CA VAL A 69 1.93 3.70 6.65
C VAL A 69 1.86 4.81 7.69
N ASN A 70 2.77 4.79 8.67
CA ASN A 70 2.80 5.82 9.71
C ASN A 70 3.23 7.19 9.18
N TRP A 71 4.05 7.20 8.14
CA TRP A 71 4.49 8.44 7.49
C TRP A 71 3.36 9.14 6.73
N ALA A 72 2.41 8.38 6.20
CA ALA A 72 1.42 8.89 5.26
C ALA A 72 0.32 9.71 5.93
N ASP A 73 -0.09 10.79 5.28
CA ASP A 73 -1.27 11.56 5.63
C ASP A 73 -2.48 11.10 4.82
N ALA A 74 -2.24 10.53 3.63
CA ALA A 74 -3.28 10.08 2.71
C ALA A 74 -2.82 8.83 1.97
N PHE A 75 -3.79 8.04 1.52
CA PHE A 75 -3.53 6.75 0.87
C PHE A 75 -4.25 6.70 -0.46
N ILE A 76 -3.58 6.10 -1.47
CA ILE A 76 -4.20 5.74 -2.74
C ILE A 76 -4.04 4.24 -2.89
N LEU A 77 -5.17 3.53 -2.88
CA LEU A 77 -5.18 2.07 -2.94
C LEU A 77 -5.67 1.65 -4.32
N VAL A 78 -4.90 0.81 -5.00
CA VAL A 78 -5.26 0.27 -6.30
C VAL A 78 -5.32 -1.24 -6.20
N SER A 79 -6.45 -1.81 -6.59
CA SER A 79 -6.69 -3.25 -6.54
C SER A 79 -7.32 -3.72 -7.84
N PRO A 80 -6.87 -4.86 -8.39
CA PRO A 80 -7.63 -5.49 -9.45
C PRO A 80 -8.99 -5.95 -8.90
N ASP A 81 -9.99 -5.97 -9.78
CA ASP A 81 -11.33 -6.45 -9.43
C ASP A 81 -11.39 -7.95 -9.70
N TYR A 82 -11.39 -8.75 -8.65
CA TYR A 82 -11.56 -10.20 -8.76
C TYR A 82 -12.95 -10.56 -8.26
N HIS A 83 -13.85 -10.97 -9.17
CA HIS A 83 -15.21 -11.39 -8.83
C HIS A 83 -15.98 -10.34 -8.01
N GLY A 84 -15.79 -9.06 -8.35
CA GLY A 84 -16.47 -7.96 -7.66
C GLY A 84 -15.89 -7.60 -6.29
N SER A 85 -14.68 -8.06 -5.98
CA SER A 85 -14.05 -7.80 -4.70
C SER A 85 -12.60 -7.35 -4.87
N MET A 86 -12.04 -6.74 -3.84
CA MET A 86 -10.62 -6.38 -3.83
C MET A 86 -9.73 -7.63 -3.81
N SER A 87 -8.47 -7.48 -4.22
CA SER A 87 -7.51 -8.58 -4.18
C SER A 87 -7.23 -9.04 -2.75
N ASP A 88 -6.85 -10.31 -2.60
CA ASP A 88 -6.47 -10.86 -1.30
C ASP A 88 -5.24 -10.15 -0.71
N SER A 89 -4.30 -9.73 -1.56
CA SER A 89 -3.12 -9.00 -1.09
C SER A 89 -3.47 -7.64 -0.50
N LEU A 90 -4.42 -6.92 -1.08
CA LEU A 90 -4.89 -5.66 -0.51
C LEU A 90 -5.64 -5.89 0.79
N LYS A 91 -6.51 -6.89 0.81
CA LYS A 91 -7.25 -7.24 2.04
C LYS A 91 -6.29 -7.59 3.16
N ASN A 92 -5.27 -8.40 2.87
CA ASN A 92 -4.24 -8.76 3.84
C ASN A 92 -3.49 -7.52 4.35
N PHE A 93 -3.13 -6.60 3.45
CA PHE A 93 -2.51 -5.33 3.83
C PHE A 93 -3.40 -4.53 4.78
N LEU A 94 -4.69 -4.41 4.47
CA LEU A 94 -5.63 -3.69 5.32
C LEU A 94 -5.80 -4.36 6.69
N ASP A 95 -5.76 -5.69 6.75
CA ASP A 95 -5.84 -6.43 8.01
C ASP A 95 -4.67 -6.12 8.94
N TYR A 96 -3.46 -5.92 8.39
CA TYR A 96 -2.29 -5.53 9.19
C TYR A 96 -2.45 -4.15 9.82
N TYR A 97 -3.13 -3.23 9.15
CA TYR A 97 -3.20 -1.82 9.52
C TYR A 97 -4.64 -1.36 9.75
N TRP A 98 -5.49 -2.28 10.15
CA TRP A 98 -6.91 -1.97 10.29
C TRP A 98 -7.20 -0.83 11.28
N GLU A 99 -6.38 -0.69 12.32
CA GLU A 99 -6.56 0.39 13.29
C GLU A 99 -6.32 1.77 12.66
N GLU A 100 -5.38 1.85 11.72
CA GLU A 100 -5.06 3.09 11.03
C GLU A 100 -6.15 3.48 10.03
N PHE A 101 -6.93 2.51 9.57
CA PHE A 101 -8.02 2.72 8.61
C PHE A 101 -9.42 2.66 9.23
N ALA A 102 -9.51 2.39 10.51
CA ALA A 102 -10.80 2.25 11.19
C ALA A 102 -11.49 3.59 11.45
#